data_e42e14e3c294fc88b23e910ba583edaf
#
_entry.id   e42e14e3c294fc88b23e910ba583edaf
#
_cell.length_a   1.000
_cell.length_b   1.000
_cell.length_c   1.000
_cell.angle_alpha   90.00
_cell.angle_beta   90.00
_cell.angle_gamma   90.00
#
_symmetry.space_group_name_H-M   'P 1'
#
loop_
_entity.id
_entity.type
_entity.pdbx_description
1 polymer ?
#
loop_
_entity_poly.entity_id
_entity_poly.type
_entity_poly.pdbx_seq_one_letter_code
_entity_poly.pdbx_strand_id
1 'polypeptide(L)'
;MLDIYFKHRKLTLCGKEEIPVIADDRFLMHPAPDYNFSQIPYMMESSIYLRHLILEIPDEMTEEELLQKLLSGVKVLKAAGGLVQDEEGKHLMIYRNGVWDLPKGKQEEGEDISVTALREVQEESGVEATLGEFLTDTWHTYWLDGALIVKKTSWYRMFAPKDAPSKPQTEEGIEKCGWVTDEDLDYRLANTYPSVIDVFESAKKN
;
A
#
# COMPACT_ATOMS: atom_id res chain seq x y z
N MET A 1 -11.40 5.96 -7.37
CA MET A 1 -11.10 4.50 -7.46
C MET A 1 -10.09 4.11 -6.39
N LEU A 2 -10.38 3.11 -5.57
CA LEU A 2 -9.56 2.65 -4.46
C LEU A 2 -9.28 1.15 -4.59
N ASP A 3 -8.01 0.75 -4.45
CA ASP A 3 -7.57 -0.65 -4.53
C ASP A 3 -7.20 -1.20 -3.15
N ILE A 4 -7.67 -2.42 -2.83
CA ILE A 4 -7.29 -3.19 -1.64
C ILE A 4 -6.68 -4.51 -2.10
N TYR A 5 -5.45 -4.79 -1.67
CA TYR A 5 -4.69 -5.97 -2.06
C TYR A 5 -4.83 -7.12 -1.05
N PHE A 6 -5.15 -8.31 -1.55
CA PHE A 6 -5.30 -9.58 -0.84
C PHE A 6 -4.28 -10.59 -1.37
N LYS A 7 -3.02 -10.49 -0.96
CA LYS A 7 -1.90 -11.26 -1.53
C LYS A 7 -1.80 -11.08 -3.05
N HIS A 8 -2.31 -12.03 -3.82
CA HIS A 8 -2.29 -12.03 -5.31
C HIS A 8 -3.65 -11.62 -5.90
N ARG A 9 -4.55 -11.10 -5.10
CA ARG A 9 -5.91 -10.69 -5.50
C ARG A 9 -6.10 -9.22 -5.23
N LYS A 10 -7.05 -8.64 -5.93
CA LYS A 10 -7.36 -7.22 -5.82
C LYS A 10 -8.86 -6.99 -5.72
N LEU A 11 -9.28 -6.13 -4.81
CA LEU A 11 -10.59 -5.50 -4.75
C LEU A 11 -10.45 -4.05 -5.18
N THR A 12 -11.19 -3.65 -6.20
CA THR A 12 -11.24 -2.25 -6.65
C THR A 12 -12.63 -1.69 -6.36
N LEU A 13 -12.69 -0.58 -5.62
CA LEU A 13 -13.90 0.23 -5.47
C LEU A 13 -13.89 1.32 -6.54
N CYS A 14 -14.97 1.46 -7.30
CA CYS A 14 -15.05 2.48 -8.33
C CYS A 14 -16.48 2.98 -8.53
N GLY A 15 -16.60 4.24 -8.94
CA GLY A 15 -17.85 4.78 -9.44
C GLY A 15 -18.23 4.16 -10.79
N LYS A 16 -19.51 4.25 -11.13
CA LYS A 16 -20.09 3.65 -12.35
C LYS A 16 -19.37 4.08 -13.64
N GLU A 17 -18.93 5.35 -13.71
CA GLU A 17 -18.23 5.89 -14.89
C GLU A 17 -16.75 5.52 -14.94
N GLU A 18 -16.21 4.99 -13.83
CA GLU A 18 -14.81 4.59 -13.69
C GLU A 18 -14.57 3.09 -13.90
N ILE A 19 -15.63 2.32 -14.18
CA ILE A 19 -15.53 0.86 -14.34
C ILE A 19 -14.56 0.56 -15.47
N PRO A 20 -13.42 -0.12 -15.19
CA PRO A 20 -12.45 -0.46 -16.22
C PRO A 20 -12.99 -1.53 -17.16
N VAL A 21 -12.36 -1.68 -18.33
CA VAL A 21 -12.66 -2.78 -19.23
C VAL A 21 -12.52 -4.11 -18.48
N ILE A 22 -13.59 -4.92 -18.50
CA ILE A 22 -13.60 -6.22 -17.83
C ILE A 22 -12.83 -7.22 -18.70
N ALA A 23 -11.74 -7.73 -18.17
CA ALA A 23 -10.96 -8.83 -18.74
C ALA A 23 -11.39 -10.18 -18.13
N ASP A 24 -10.98 -11.30 -18.71
CA ASP A 24 -11.43 -12.65 -18.35
C ASP A 24 -11.16 -13.04 -16.88
N ASP A 25 -10.21 -12.41 -16.22
CA ASP A 25 -9.84 -12.65 -14.81
C ASP A 25 -10.48 -11.67 -13.82
N ARG A 26 -11.40 -10.80 -14.29
CA ARG A 26 -12.06 -9.75 -13.50
C ARG A 26 -13.54 -10.03 -13.37
N PHE A 27 -14.06 -9.79 -12.18
CA PHE A 27 -15.48 -9.91 -11.85
C PHE A 27 -16.02 -8.54 -11.46
N LEU A 28 -17.09 -8.12 -12.10
CA LEU A 28 -17.82 -6.91 -11.75
C LEU A 28 -19.02 -7.27 -10.87
N MET A 29 -19.15 -6.57 -9.75
CA MET A 29 -20.27 -6.70 -8.83
C MET A 29 -21.01 -5.37 -8.73
N HIS A 30 -22.32 -5.42 -8.97
CA HIS A 30 -23.28 -4.33 -8.77
C HIS A 30 -24.10 -4.66 -7.51
N PRO A 31 -23.65 -4.28 -6.31
CA PRO A 31 -24.34 -4.68 -5.10
C PRO A 31 -25.57 -3.81 -4.86
N ALA A 32 -26.60 -4.41 -4.25
CA ALA A 32 -27.70 -3.63 -3.67
C ALA A 32 -27.17 -2.83 -2.46
N PRO A 33 -27.77 -1.67 -2.13
CA PRO A 33 -27.32 -0.82 -1.03
C PRO A 33 -27.37 -1.49 0.36
N ASP A 34 -28.24 -2.49 0.54
CA ASP A 34 -28.42 -3.28 1.75
C ASP A 34 -27.55 -4.56 1.79
N TYR A 35 -26.67 -4.75 0.81
CA TYR A 35 -25.75 -5.88 0.80
C TYR A 35 -24.82 -5.90 2.02
N ASN A 36 -24.51 -7.10 2.54
CA ASN A 36 -23.60 -7.24 3.67
C ASN A 36 -22.12 -7.14 3.20
N PHE A 37 -21.64 -5.92 3.06
CA PHE A 37 -20.29 -5.62 2.57
C PHE A 37 -19.18 -6.16 3.48
N SER A 38 -19.42 -6.35 4.78
CA SER A 38 -18.37 -6.83 5.71
C SER A 38 -17.88 -8.25 5.43
N GLN A 39 -18.59 -9.01 4.60
CA GLN A 39 -18.17 -10.36 4.19
C GLN A 39 -17.20 -10.35 3.01
N ILE A 40 -17.13 -9.27 2.22
CA ILE A 40 -16.30 -9.20 1.02
C ILE A 40 -14.81 -9.41 1.31
N PRO A 41 -14.19 -8.81 2.35
CA PRO A 41 -12.80 -9.06 2.65
C PRO A 41 -12.49 -10.54 2.92
N TYR A 42 -13.34 -11.24 3.64
CA TYR A 42 -13.19 -12.68 3.92
C TYR A 42 -13.42 -13.52 2.66
N MET A 43 -14.37 -13.15 1.82
CA MET A 43 -14.59 -13.78 0.53
C MET A 43 -13.36 -13.61 -0.38
N MET A 44 -12.77 -12.43 -0.44
CA MET A 44 -11.55 -12.17 -1.18
C MET A 44 -10.37 -13.02 -0.68
N GLU A 45 -10.21 -13.17 0.64
CA GLU A 45 -9.14 -13.99 1.22
C GLU A 45 -9.32 -15.49 0.97
N SER A 46 -10.54 -15.99 1.01
CA SER A 46 -10.84 -17.44 0.90
C SER A 46 -11.01 -17.95 -0.52
N SER A 47 -11.38 -17.09 -1.46
CA SER A 47 -11.64 -17.51 -2.84
C SER A 47 -10.37 -17.94 -3.56
N ILE A 48 -10.39 -19.10 -4.22
CA ILE A 48 -9.31 -19.58 -5.10
C ILE A 48 -9.50 -19.15 -6.56
N TYR A 49 -10.69 -18.69 -6.93
CA TYR A 49 -11.04 -18.32 -8.30
C TYR A 49 -11.05 -16.81 -8.54
N LEU A 50 -11.35 -16.03 -7.50
CA LEU A 50 -11.52 -14.58 -7.60
C LEU A 50 -10.16 -13.88 -7.55
N ARG A 51 -9.65 -13.46 -8.70
CA ARG A 51 -8.38 -12.75 -8.81
C ARG A 51 -8.55 -11.24 -8.63
N HIS A 52 -9.57 -10.68 -9.28
CA HIS A 52 -9.86 -9.26 -9.21
C HIS A 52 -11.37 -9.06 -9.14
N LEU A 53 -11.86 -8.50 -8.04
CA LEU A 53 -13.23 -8.05 -7.89
C LEU A 53 -13.28 -6.54 -8.09
N ILE A 54 -14.10 -6.10 -9.02
CA ILE A 54 -14.47 -4.71 -9.20
C ILE A 54 -15.83 -4.54 -8.55
N LEU A 55 -15.88 -3.71 -7.52
CA LEU A 55 -17.09 -3.43 -6.75
C LEU A 55 -17.56 -2.02 -7.10
N GLU A 56 -18.68 -1.93 -7.80
CA GLU A 56 -19.32 -0.65 -8.10
C GLU A 56 -19.86 -0.03 -6.81
N ILE A 57 -19.60 1.25 -6.62
CA ILE A 57 -20.17 2.02 -5.51
C ILE A 57 -21.63 2.27 -5.80
N PRO A 58 -22.58 1.83 -4.95
CA PRO A 58 -24.02 2.10 -5.13
C PRO A 58 -24.30 3.61 -5.23
N ASP A 59 -25.25 4.01 -6.07
CA ASP A 59 -25.57 5.43 -6.34
C ASP A 59 -25.92 6.23 -5.06
N GLU A 60 -26.45 5.56 -4.01
CA GLU A 60 -26.82 6.18 -2.74
C GLU A 60 -25.69 6.21 -1.71
N MET A 61 -24.46 5.85 -2.12
CA MET A 61 -23.33 5.66 -1.20
C MET A 61 -22.07 6.36 -1.72
N THR A 62 -21.29 6.91 -0.81
CA THR A 62 -19.95 7.41 -1.12
C THR A 62 -18.90 6.29 -1.04
N GLU A 63 -17.72 6.50 -1.64
CA GLU A 63 -16.58 5.57 -1.51
C GLU A 63 -16.20 5.35 -0.04
N GLU A 64 -16.22 6.41 0.77
CA GLU A 64 -15.90 6.33 2.20
C GLU A 64 -16.93 5.50 2.98
N GLU A 65 -18.22 5.68 2.73
CA GLU A 65 -19.29 4.89 3.36
C GLU A 65 -19.20 3.41 2.98
N LEU A 66 -18.93 3.11 1.71
CA LEU A 66 -18.70 1.74 1.26
C LEU A 66 -17.48 1.14 1.93
N LEU A 67 -16.37 1.88 1.98
CA LEU A 67 -15.15 1.44 2.66
C LEU A 67 -15.39 1.17 4.15
N GLN A 68 -16.10 2.03 4.85
CA GLN A 68 -16.47 1.81 6.26
C GLN A 68 -17.30 0.54 6.44
N LYS A 69 -18.27 0.27 5.56
CA LYS A 69 -19.07 -0.97 5.59
C LYS A 69 -18.22 -2.21 5.30
N LEU A 70 -17.33 -2.16 4.34
CA LEU A 70 -16.38 -3.24 4.02
C LEU A 70 -15.50 -3.58 5.22
N LEU A 71 -15.00 -2.56 5.91
CA LEU A 71 -14.05 -2.68 7.01
C LEU A 71 -14.69 -2.89 8.38
N SER A 72 -16.03 -2.88 8.49
CA SER A 72 -16.74 -2.95 9.77
C SER A 72 -16.50 -4.27 10.54
N GLY A 73 -16.04 -5.32 9.88
CA GLY A 73 -15.76 -6.64 10.49
C GLY A 73 -14.28 -6.98 10.62
N VAL A 74 -13.37 -6.06 10.29
CA VAL A 74 -11.93 -6.30 10.29
C VAL A 74 -11.17 -5.24 11.09
N LYS A 75 -10.02 -5.62 11.65
CA LYS A 75 -9.13 -4.66 12.33
C LYS A 75 -8.33 -3.88 11.30
N VAL A 76 -8.42 -2.55 11.37
CA VAL A 76 -7.60 -1.66 10.54
C VAL A 76 -6.37 -1.21 11.33
N LEU A 77 -5.18 -1.42 10.78
CA LEU A 77 -3.93 -0.88 11.28
C LEU A 77 -3.46 0.27 10.38
N LYS A 78 -3.10 1.38 11.01
CA LYS A 78 -2.48 2.52 10.32
C LYS A 78 -0.98 2.38 10.31
N ALA A 79 -0.38 2.75 9.19
CA ALA A 79 1.05 2.76 8.95
C ALA A 79 1.41 3.95 8.08
N ALA A 80 2.69 4.30 8.03
CA ALA A 80 3.19 5.28 7.09
C ALA A 80 4.61 4.93 6.64
N GLY A 81 5.02 5.49 5.52
CA GLY A 81 6.36 5.31 4.98
C GLY A 81 6.70 6.34 3.91
N GLY A 82 7.87 6.18 3.33
CA GLY A 82 8.42 7.15 2.39
C GLY A 82 8.87 6.55 1.06
N LEU A 83 8.54 7.24 -0.03
CA LEU A 83 9.27 7.16 -1.28
C LEU A 83 10.40 8.19 -1.19
N VAL A 84 11.58 7.75 -0.73
CA VAL A 84 12.73 8.61 -0.49
C VAL A 84 13.59 8.68 -1.75
N GLN A 85 13.94 9.90 -2.17
CA GLN A 85 14.80 10.17 -3.30
C GLN A 85 16.01 10.98 -2.85
N ASP A 86 17.20 10.63 -3.33
CA ASP A 86 18.41 11.44 -3.10
C ASP A 86 18.53 12.58 -4.12
N GLU A 87 19.55 13.43 -3.96
CA GLU A 87 19.83 14.57 -4.86
C GLU A 87 20.19 14.15 -6.30
N GLU A 88 20.50 12.89 -6.54
CA GLU A 88 20.78 12.33 -7.87
C GLU A 88 19.57 11.60 -8.46
N GLY A 89 18.45 11.59 -7.77
CA GLY A 89 17.22 10.92 -8.20
C GLY A 89 17.16 9.43 -7.87
N LYS A 90 18.12 8.86 -7.15
CA LYS A 90 18.10 7.46 -6.73
C LYS A 90 17.02 7.24 -5.67
N HIS A 91 16.37 6.09 -5.69
CA HIS A 91 15.33 5.71 -4.74
C HIS A 91 15.86 4.79 -3.63
N LEU A 92 15.51 5.09 -2.39
CA LEU A 92 15.80 4.22 -1.26
C LEU A 92 14.84 3.03 -1.27
N MET A 93 15.39 1.82 -1.31
CA MET A 93 14.59 0.59 -1.21
C MET A 93 15.16 -0.35 -0.16
N ILE A 94 14.28 -1.15 0.43
CA ILE A 94 14.62 -2.23 1.36
C ILE A 94 14.29 -3.58 0.72
N TYR A 95 14.99 -4.64 1.14
CA TYR A 95 14.70 -6.01 0.73
C TYR A 95 14.34 -6.84 1.94
N ARG A 96 13.12 -7.38 1.96
CA ARG A 96 12.55 -8.14 3.07
C ARG A 96 11.59 -9.21 2.54
N ASN A 97 11.60 -10.38 3.17
CA ASN A 97 10.71 -11.50 2.79
C ASN A 97 10.82 -11.91 1.32
N GLY A 98 12.00 -11.80 0.72
CA GLY A 98 12.24 -12.20 -0.67
C GLY A 98 11.81 -11.19 -1.73
N VAL A 99 11.35 -9.99 -1.35
CA VAL A 99 10.90 -8.93 -2.27
C VAL A 99 11.47 -7.57 -1.92
N TRP A 100 11.52 -6.68 -2.90
CA TRP A 100 11.84 -5.27 -2.68
C TRP A 100 10.60 -4.52 -2.18
N ASP A 101 10.82 -3.57 -1.28
CA ASP A 101 9.77 -2.77 -0.64
C ASP A 101 10.29 -1.35 -0.37
N LEU A 102 9.40 -0.47 0.02
CA LEU A 102 9.72 0.86 0.54
C LEU A 102 9.69 0.84 2.08
N PRO A 103 10.54 1.62 2.76
CA PRO A 103 10.56 1.69 4.22
C PRO A 103 9.25 2.27 4.77
N LYS A 104 8.64 1.56 5.73
CA LYS A 104 7.33 1.88 6.33
C LYS A 104 7.03 1.02 7.54
N GLY A 105 6.34 1.57 8.48
CA GLY A 105 5.88 0.77 9.59
C GLY A 105 4.64 1.31 10.29
N LYS A 106 4.32 0.77 11.46
CA LYS A 106 3.07 1.01 12.15
C LYS A 106 3.08 2.36 12.87
N GLN A 107 1.95 3.09 12.77
CA GLN A 107 1.72 4.30 13.57
C GLN A 107 1.63 3.94 15.07
N GLU A 108 2.36 4.67 15.89
CA GLU A 108 2.25 4.59 17.35
C GLU A 108 1.06 5.41 17.87
N GLU A 109 0.63 5.11 19.10
CA GLU A 109 -0.49 5.81 19.72
C GLU A 109 -0.17 7.28 19.97
N GLY A 110 -1.04 8.17 19.46
CA GLY A 110 -0.86 9.62 19.58
C GLY A 110 0.15 10.24 18.61
N GLU A 111 0.80 9.44 17.77
CA GLU A 111 1.74 9.93 16.77
C GLU A 111 1.01 10.52 15.55
N ASP A 112 1.53 11.61 15.00
CA ASP A 112 1.08 12.08 13.69
C ASP A 112 1.56 11.15 12.58
N ILE A 113 0.73 10.93 11.56
CA ILE A 113 1.03 9.96 10.50
C ILE A 113 2.27 10.36 9.68
N SER A 114 2.53 11.64 9.51
CA SER A 114 3.72 12.14 8.82
C SER A 114 4.99 11.96 9.65
N VAL A 115 4.89 12.05 10.97
CA VAL A 115 5.98 11.75 11.92
C VAL A 115 6.27 10.25 11.90
N THR A 116 5.23 9.40 11.90
CA THR A 116 5.38 7.95 11.69
C THR A 116 6.21 7.66 10.44
N ALA A 117 5.89 8.31 9.32
CA ALA A 117 6.59 8.07 8.06
C ALA A 117 8.09 8.39 8.14
N LEU A 118 8.47 9.50 8.76
CA LEU A 118 9.88 9.88 8.96
C LEU A 118 10.60 8.92 9.91
N ARG A 119 9.98 8.59 11.05
CA ARG A 119 10.55 7.65 12.03
C ARG A 119 10.80 6.28 11.41
N GLU A 120 9.82 5.74 10.72
CA GLU A 120 9.93 4.41 10.11
C GLU A 120 10.99 4.35 8.99
N VAL A 121 11.09 5.40 8.17
CA VAL A 121 12.18 5.50 7.19
C VAL A 121 13.53 5.47 7.89
N GLN A 122 13.70 6.25 8.96
CA GLN A 122 14.95 6.28 9.71
C GLN A 122 15.24 4.95 10.42
N GLU A 123 14.25 4.32 11.06
CA GLU A 123 14.42 3.06 11.77
C GLU A 123 14.76 1.90 10.84
N GLU A 124 14.00 1.71 9.74
CA GLU A 124 14.18 0.60 8.81
C GLU A 124 15.42 0.75 7.91
N SER A 125 15.85 1.98 7.63
CA SER A 125 16.93 2.24 6.66
C SER A 125 18.15 2.98 7.20
N GLY A 126 18.07 3.57 8.39
CA GLY A 126 19.11 4.45 8.93
C GLY A 126 19.22 5.81 8.24
N VAL A 127 18.40 6.11 7.25
CA VAL A 127 18.46 7.35 6.48
C VAL A 127 17.62 8.44 7.14
N GLU A 128 18.25 9.59 7.42
CA GLU A 128 17.53 10.80 7.82
C GLU A 128 16.99 11.51 6.57
N ALA A 129 15.67 11.52 6.42
CA ALA A 129 15.00 12.13 5.28
C ALA A 129 14.22 13.39 5.68
N THR A 130 14.00 14.28 4.73
CA THR A 130 13.12 15.43 4.84
C THR A 130 11.76 15.10 4.24
N LEU A 131 10.68 15.41 4.95
CA LEU A 131 9.31 15.19 4.53
C LEU A 131 8.94 16.11 3.35
N GLY A 132 8.36 15.54 2.31
CA GLY A 132 7.72 16.23 1.20
C GLY A 132 6.20 16.07 1.23
N GLU A 133 5.57 16.10 0.05
CA GLU A 133 4.12 15.98 -0.10
C GLU A 133 3.60 14.57 0.18
N PHE A 134 2.33 14.49 0.60
CA PHE A 134 1.57 13.25 0.61
C PHE A 134 1.37 12.74 -0.82
N LEU A 135 1.62 11.46 -1.04
CA LEU A 135 1.47 10.83 -2.35
C LEU A 135 0.15 10.08 -2.48
N THR A 136 -0.05 9.08 -1.64
CA THR A 136 -1.22 8.19 -1.70
C THR A 136 -1.35 7.35 -0.44
N ASP A 137 -2.53 6.75 -0.26
CA ASP A 137 -2.76 5.65 0.67
C ASP A 137 -2.80 4.33 -0.09
N THR A 138 -2.16 3.30 0.43
CA THR A 138 -2.30 1.93 -0.06
C THR A 138 -2.92 1.02 1.00
N TRP A 139 -3.65 0.00 0.55
CA TRP A 139 -4.38 -0.90 1.41
C TRP A 139 -4.01 -2.34 1.08
N HIS A 140 -3.62 -3.13 2.10
CA HIS A 140 -3.38 -4.55 1.92
C HIS A 140 -3.83 -5.35 3.14
N THR A 141 -4.06 -6.64 2.94
CA THR A 141 -4.52 -7.54 3.99
C THR A 141 -3.46 -8.57 4.37
N TYR A 142 -3.51 -9.01 5.61
CA TYR A 142 -2.76 -10.16 6.11
C TYR A 142 -3.45 -10.76 7.35
N TRP A 143 -3.08 -11.99 7.68
CA TRP A 143 -3.55 -12.64 8.89
C TRP A 143 -2.58 -12.40 10.05
N LEU A 144 -3.11 -12.03 11.21
CA LEU A 144 -2.35 -11.88 12.45
C LEU A 144 -3.18 -12.48 13.60
N ASP A 145 -2.61 -13.45 14.30
CA ASP A 145 -3.24 -14.12 15.46
C ASP A 145 -4.67 -14.63 15.17
N GLY A 146 -4.88 -15.16 13.97
CA GLY A 146 -6.18 -15.69 13.54
C GLY A 146 -7.22 -14.63 13.14
N ALA A 147 -6.85 -13.35 13.14
CA ALA A 147 -7.71 -12.27 12.67
C ALA A 147 -7.25 -11.73 11.31
N LEU A 148 -8.20 -11.39 10.44
CA LEU A 148 -7.92 -10.66 9.22
C LEU A 148 -7.65 -9.19 9.56
N ILE A 149 -6.50 -8.69 9.13
CA ILE A 149 -6.07 -7.31 9.31
C ILE A 149 -6.07 -6.62 7.96
N VAL A 150 -6.57 -5.39 7.93
CA VAL A 150 -6.37 -4.47 6.82
C VAL A 150 -5.36 -3.41 7.26
N LYS A 151 -4.24 -3.30 6.57
CA LYS A 151 -3.23 -2.28 6.82
C LYS A 151 -3.41 -1.16 5.79
N LYS A 152 -3.72 0.03 6.29
CA LYS A 152 -3.66 1.29 5.54
C LYS A 152 -2.28 1.89 5.71
N THR A 153 -1.55 2.13 4.62
CA THR A 153 -0.24 2.79 4.66
C THR A 153 -0.31 4.12 3.92
N SER A 154 -0.01 5.21 4.63
CA SER A 154 0.08 6.55 4.06
C SER A 154 1.51 6.81 3.57
N TRP A 155 1.67 7.19 2.32
CA TRP A 155 2.96 7.37 1.67
C TRP A 155 3.26 8.82 1.40
N TYR A 156 4.50 9.21 1.69
CA TYR A 156 5.00 10.55 1.47
C TYR A 156 6.21 10.53 0.54
N ARG A 157 6.32 11.52 -0.34
CA ARG A 157 7.59 11.83 -0.98
C ARG A 157 8.56 12.32 0.08
N MET A 158 9.80 11.89 0.00
CA MET A 158 10.85 12.32 0.93
C MET A 158 12.15 12.55 0.19
N PHE A 159 13.01 13.36 0.77
CA PHE A 159 14.28 13.73 0.19
C PHE A 159 15.41 13.44 1.17
N ALA A 160 16.53 12.98 0.67
CA ALA A 160 17.74 12.75 1.45
C ALA A 160 18.96 13.33 0.74
N PRO A 161 20.06 13.63 1.46
CA PRO A 161 21.32 14.03 0.86
C PRO A 161 21.85 12.93 -0.08
N LYS A 162 22.66 13.36 -1.07
CA LYS A 162 23.36 12.43 -1.96
C LYS A 162 24.13 11.40 -1.15
N ASP A 163 23.99 10.13 -1.55
CA ASP A 163 24.71 8.98 -0.97
C ASP A 163 24.57 8.91 0.58
N ALA A 164 23.43 9.36 1.13
CA ALA A 164 23.19 9.22 2.55
C ALA A 164 23.40 7.75 2.98
N PRO A 165 24.17 7.50 4.07
CA PRO A 165 24.49 6.15 4.47
C PRO A 165 23.20 5.41 4.87
N SER A 166 23.03 4.19 4.32
CA SER A 166 21.91 3.34 4.64
C SER A 166 22.35 2.09 5.40
N LYS A 167 21.54 1.66 6.37
CA LYS A 167 21.78 0.47 7.18
C LYS A 167 20.46 -0.25 7.44
N PRO A 168 20.31 -1.52 7.01
CA PRO A 168 19.08 -2.26 7.24
C PRO A 168 18.86 -2.56 8.71
N GLN A 169 17.61 -2.44 9.17
CA GLN A 169 17.17 -2.89 10.49
C GLN A 169 16.94 -4.40 10.46
N THR A 170 17.97 -5.17 10.78
CA THR A 170 17.96 -6.63 10.67
C THR A 170 16.99 -7.31 11.64
N GLU A 171 16.69 -6.67 12.77
CA GLU A 171 15.74 -7.14 13.78
C GLU A 171 14.31 -7.26 13.22
N GLU A 172 13.96 -6.47 12.20
CA GLU A 172 12.69 -6.56 11.49
C GLU A 172 12.74 -7.43 10.21
N GLY A 173 13.84 -8.18 10.04
CA GLY A 173 14.01 -9.08 8.90
C GLY A 173 14.36 -8.35 7.60
N ILE A 174 14.81 -7.10 7.66
CA ILE A 174 15.32 -6.37 6.52
C ILE A 174 16.74 -6.87 6.21
N GLU A 175 16.88 -7.53 5.07
CA GLU A 175 18.14 -8.16 4.66
C GLU A 175 19.08 -7.19 3.93
N LYS A 176 18.49 -6.24 3.18
CA LYS A 176 19.24 -5.23 2.42
C LYS A 176 18.50 -3.90 2.45
N CYS A 177 19.28 -2.83 2.40
CA CYS A 177 18.80 -1.48 2.23
C CYS A 177 19.80 -0.72 1.35
N GLY A 178 19.34 0.15 0.46
CA GLY A 178 20.23 0.94 -0.37
C GLY A 178 19.55 1.75 -1.46
N TRP A 179 20.37 2.54 -2.11
CA TRP A 179 19.96 3.43 -3.18
C TRP A 179 19.90 2.71 -4.52
N VAL A 180 18.79 2.85 -5.23
CA VAL A 180 18.50 2.21 -6.51
C VAL A 180 18.40 3.29 -7.58
N THR A 181 19.15 3.16 -8.66
CA THR A 181 19.06 4.06 -9.82
C THR A 181 17.81 3.77 -10.65
N ASP A 182 17.39 4.73 -11.47
CA ASP A 182 16.27 4.51 -12.40
C ASP A 182 16.52 3.34 -13.35
N GLU A 183 17.77 3.09 -13.74
CA GLU A 183 18.15 1.96 -14.63
C GLU A 183 17.89 0.60 -13.95
N ASP A 184 18.10 0.52 -12.63
CA ASP A 184 17.88 -0.70 -11.85
C ASP A 184 16.44 -0.81 -11.27
N LEU A 185 15.68 0.28 -11.29
CA LEU A 185 14.37 0.36 -10.64
C LEU A 185 13.38 -0.65 -11.23
N ASP A 186 13.29 -0.75 -12.55
CA ASP A 186 12.38 -1.68 -13.23
C ASP A 186 12.64 -3.14 -12.80
N TYR A 187 13.92 -3.50 -12.65
CA TYR A 187 14.30 -4.83 -12.17
C TYR A 187 13.84 -5.05 -10.71
N ARG A 188 13.93 -4.03 -9.84
CA ARG A 188 13.46 -4.12 -8.45
C ARG A 188 11.93 -4.19 -8.40
N LEU A 189 11.25 -3.37 -9.20
CA LEU A 189 9.78 -3.35 -9.28
C LEU A 189 9.19 -4.63 -9.88
N ALA A 190 9.94 -5.38 -10.69
CA ALA A 190 9.52 -6.71 -11.14
C ALA A 190 9.40 -7.74 -10.00
N ASN A 191 10.03 -7.48 -8.84
CA ASN A 191 9.97 -8.31 -7.64
C ASN A 191 9.59 -7.47 -6.41
N THR A 192 8.44 -6.81 -6.47
CA THR A 192 7.89 -6.00 -5.37
C THR A 192 6.39 -6.29 -5.17
N TYR A 193 5.80 -5.65 -4.18
CA TYR A 193 4.36 -5.70 -3.96
C TYR A 193 3.63 -4.77 -4.96
N PRO A 194 2.44 -5.16 -5.49
CA PRO A 194 1.67 -4.28 -6.37
C PRO A 194 1.38 -2.90 -5.75
N SER A 195 1.14 -2.84 -4.44
CA SER A 195 0.92 -1.57 -3.73
C SER A 195 2.13 -0.63 -3.75
N VAL A 196 3.35 -1.16 -3.87
CA VAL A 196 4.57 -0.34 -4.05
C VAL A 196 4.60 0.26 -5.45
N ILE A 197 4.17 -0.49 -6.46
CA ILE A 197 4.04 0.02 -7.83
C ILE A 197 3.07 1.21 -7.85
N ASP A 198 1.93 1.11 -7.16
CA ASP A 198 0.96 2.20 -7.06
C ASP A 198 1.57 3.48 -6.46
N VAL A 199 2.48 3.35 -5.48
CA VAL A 199 3.19 4.50 -4.89
C VAL A 199 4.06 5.21 -5.95
N PHE A 200 4.84 4.45 -6.72
CA PHE A 200 5.66 5.01 -7.80
C PHE A 200 4.80 5.64 -8.90
N GLU A 201 3.68 5.03 -9.24
CA GLU A 201 2.74 5.58 -10.23
C GLU A 201 2.08 6.87 -9.74
N SER A 202 1.72 6.94 -8.45
CA SER A 202 1.17 8.16 -7.85
C SER A 202 2.19 9.30 -7.85
N ALA A 203 3.46 8.99 -7.56
CA ALA A 203 4.53 9.97 -7.57
C ALA A 203 4.84 10.57 -8.96
N LYS A 204 4.47 9.88 -10.05
CA LYS A 204 4.61 10.40 -11.43
C LYS A 204 3.48 11.35 -11.83
N LYS A 205 2.35 11.35 -11.12
CA LYS A 205 1.16 12.17 -11.43
C LYS A 205 1.17 13.53 -10.72
N ASN A 206 1.94 13.64 -9.65
CA ASN A 206 2.14 14.85 -8.85
C ASN A 206 3.46 15.53 -9.24
#